data_b6a5528d7fdcc3a4889da921444b5e28
#
_entry.id   b6a5528d7fdcc3a4889da921444b5e28
#
_cell.length_a   1.000
_cell.length_b   1.000
_cell.length_c   1.000
_cell.angle_alpha   90.00
_cell.angle_beta   90.00
_cell.angle_gamma   90.00
#
_symmetry.space_group_name_H-M   'P 1'
#
loop_
_entity.id
_entity.type
_entity.pdbx_description
1 polymer ?
#
loop_
_entity_poly.entity_id
_entity_poly.type
_entity_poly.pdbx_seq_one_letter_code
_entity_poly.pdbx_strand_id
1 'polypeptide(L)'
;MTTFAELLLNGVSLGSIYALIALGFVVIFRATEVVNFAHASLLLAGGYFTAVLHDDIGFWPALLVGIGGAALVGAAVEFLVMRRYRGSDHSVLAIVTIGVDILLATELTRRIGTDILALGDPWGDAVVSFGPVTLAQTRIAAFLAAALLITAFLLAFRHTSWGVAMRAAAENQETAALMGIRLGRVSLGAWAVAGGLAAVAALFLTVFPTPGLERSTSFAAMKAFPAAILGGLDSTTGALVGGLLVGITESLATGYQGDLTFLGRGIGDLAPYLVMVAVLLIRPAGLFGTKELARV
;
A
#
# COMPACT_ATOMS: atom_id res chain seq x y z
N MET A 1 -15.58 -27.55 -2.11
CA MET A 1 -14.12 -27.47 -2.37
C MET A 1 -13.78 -26.39 -3.39
N THR A 2 -14.59 -26.19 -4.43
CA THR A 2 -14.44 -25.10 -5.41
C THR A 2 -14.44 -23.72 -4.77
N THR A 3 -15.41 -23.45 -3.88
CA THR A 3 -15.53 -22.18 -3.16
C THR A 3 -14.28 -21.81 -2.34
N PHE A 4 -13.65 -22.77 -1.65
CA PHE A 4 -12.42 -22.51 -0.89
C PHE A 4 -11.25 -22.13 -1.82
N ALA A 5 -11.08 -22.86 -2.93
CA ALA A 5 -10.02 -22.56 -3.89
C ALA A 5 -10.21 -21.17 -4.54
N GLU A 6 -11.45 -20.82 -4.87
CA GLU A 6 -11.79 -19.48 -5.39
C GLU A 6 -11.51 -18.37 -4.36
N LEU A 7 -11.92 -18.57 -3.11
CA LEU A 7 -11.64 -17.62 -2.03
C LEU A 7 -10.13 -17.47 -1.79
N LEU A 8 -9.39 -18.56 -1.82
CA LEU A 8 -7.93 -18.52 -1.66
C LEU A 8 -7.26 -17.73 -2.79
N LEU A 9 -7.60 -18.00 -4.05
CA LEU A 9 -7.07 -17.29 -5.20
C LEU A 9 -7.47 -15.81 -5.21
N ASN A 10 -8.72 -15.52 -4.83
CA ASN A 10 -9.19 -14.16 -4.63
C ASN A 10 -8.41 -13.46 -3.52
N GLY A 11 -8.14 -14.18 -2.42
CA GLY A 11 -7.34 -13.68 -1.31
C GLY A 11 -5.88 -13.43 -1.69
N VAL A 12 -5.28 -14.27 -2.53
CA VAL A 12 -3.92 -14.04 -3.06
C VAL A 12 -3.89 -12.78 -3.95
N SER A 13 -4.89 -12.59 -4.81
CA SER A 13 -5.00 -11.37 -5.62
C SER A 13 -5.15 -10.11 -4.76
N LEU A 14 -6.09 -10.10 -3.82
CA LEU A 14 -6.28 -9.00 -2.88
C LEU A 14 -5.04 -8.76 -2.03
N GLY A 15 -4.42 -9.84 -1.54
CA GLY A 15 -3.19 -9.80 -0.77
C GLY A 15 -2.01 -9.23 -1.53
N SER A 16 -1.94 -9.44 -2.85
CA SER A 16 -0.90 -8.83 -3.68
C SER A 16 -1.07 -7.30 -3.80
N ILE A 17 -2.31 -6.80 -3.82
CA ILE A 17 -2.59 -5.36 -3.77
C ILE A 17 -2.20 -4.80 -2.40
N TYR A 18 -2.58 -5.47 -1.32
CA TYR A 18 -2.16 -5.08 0.03
C TYR A 18 -0.65 -5.13 0.23
N ALA A 19 0.04 -6.07 -0.42
CA ALA A 19 1.50 -6.12 -0.43
C ALA A 19 2.13 -4.89 -1.11
N LEU A 20 1.54 -4.38 -2.20
CA LEU A 20 1.99 -3.11 -2.82
C LEU A 20 1.85 -1.93 -1.88
N ILE A 21 0.69 -1.81 -1.22
CA ILE A 21 0.44 -0.71 -0.26
C ILE A 21 1.37 -0.85 0.95
N ALA A 22 1.47 -2.06 1.52
CA ALA A 22 2.36 -2.34 2.65
C ALA A 22 3.83 -2.07 2.31
N LEU A 23 4.26 -2.40 1.09
CA LEU A 23 5.60 -2.06 0.60
C LEU A 23 5.82 -0.55 0.56
N GLY A 24 4.81 0.24 0.17
CA GLY A 24 4.87 1.70 0.23
C GLY A 24 5.09 2.23 1.65
N PHE A 25 4.38 1.69 2.66
CA PHE A 25 4.62 2.00 4.07
C PHE A 25 6.05 1.67 4.49
N VAL A 26 6.51 0.45 4.19
CA VAL A 26 7.86 -0.04 4.56
C VAL A 26 8.96 0.78 3.88
N VAL A 27 8.78 1.17 2.62
CA VAL A 27 9.77 1.97 1.88
C VAL A 27 9.98 3.34 2.54
N ILE A 28 8.89 4.02 2.93
CA ILE A 28 8.98 5.30 3.64
C ILE A 28 9.58 5.09 5.03
N PHE A 29 9.10 4.09 5.77
CA PHE A 29 9.60 3.80 7.12
C PHE A 29 11.11 3.52 7.14
N ARG A 30 11.61 2.71 6.21
CA ARG A 30 13.05 2.42 6.08
C ARG A 30 13.90 3.64 5.73
N ALA A 31 13.34 4.62 5.03
CA ALA A 31 14.04 5.83 4.67
C ALA A 31 14.03 6.91 5.75
N THR A 32 13.00 6.91 6.62
CA THR A 32 12.70 8.02 7.54
C THR A 32 12.48 7.61 8.99
N GLU A 33 12.33 6.31 9.26
CA GLU A 33 11.92 5.73 10.56
C GLU A 33 10.56 6.23 11.06
N VAL A 34 9.75 6.76 10.16
CA VAL A 34 8.44 7.35 10.47
C VAL A 34 7.33 6.59 9.74
N VAL A 35 6.26 6.29 10.47
CA VAL A 35 5.03 5.76 9.87
C VAL A 35 4.33 6.88 9.10
N ASN A 36 4.09 6.67 7.80
CA ASN A 36 3.40 7.63 6.96
C ASN A 36 1.89 7.41 6.97
N PHE A 37 1.15 8.15 7.79
CA PHE A 37 -0.31 8.07 7.80
C PHE A 37 -0.97 8.70 6.56
N ALA A 38 -0.27 9.55 5.79
CA ALA A 38 -0.79 10.12 4.55
C ALA A 38 -0.76 9.14 3.35
N HIS A 39 -0.38 7.87 3.55
CA HIS A 39 -0.26 6.91 2.46
C HIS A 39 -1.59 6.61 1.77
N ALA A 40 -2.70 6.58 2.53
CA ALA A 40 -4.04 6.40 1.99
C ALA A 40 -4.47 7.56 1.07
N SER A 41 -4.09 8.79 1.42
CA SER A 41 -4.34 9.95 0.56
C SER A 41 -3.48 9.97 -0.69
N LEU A 42 -2.26 9.41 -0.67
CA LEU A 42 -1.44 9.23 -1.88
C LEU A 42 -2.11 8.24 -2.84
N LEU A 43 -2.68 7.15 -2.32
CA LEU A 43 -3.46 6.20 -3.09
C LEU A 43 -4.68 6.88 -3.74
N LEU A 44 -5.45 7.63 -2.95
CA LEU A 44 -6.61 8.36 -3.43
C LEU A 44 -6.23 9.39 -4.51
N ALA A 45 -5.08 10.08 -4.37
CA ALA A 45 -4.56 11.02 -5.36
C ALA A 45 -4.25 10.34 -6.69
N GLY A 46 -3.58 9.18 -6.66
CA GLY A 46 -3.27 8.41 -7.87
C GLY A 46 -4.52 7.93 -8.60
N GLY A 47 -5.49 7.41 -7.87
CA GLY A 47 -6.80 7.04 -8.41
C GLY A 47 -7.53 8.24 -9.00
N TYR A 48 -7.55 9.38 -8.31
CA TYR A 48 -8.20 10.61 -8.77
C TYR A 48 -7.61 11.12 -10.10
N PHE A 49 -6.28 11.21 -10.21
CA PHE A 49 -5.65 11.65 -11.47
C PHE A 49 -5.95 10.70 -12.62
N THR A 50 -6.00 9.40 -12.38
CA THR A 50 -6.38 8.42 -13.39
C THR A 50 -7.84 8.59 -13.77
N ALA A 51 -8.74 8.70 -12.80
CA ALA A 51 -10.17 8.81 -13.01
C ALA A 51 -10.59 10.06 -13.81
N VAL A 52 -9.95 11.20 -13.55
CA VAL A 52 -10.31 12.46 -14.25
C VAL A 52 -9.82 12.48 -15.70
N LEU A 53 -8.77 11.74 -16.02
CA LEU A 53 -8.11 11.83 -17.33
C LEU A 53 -8.43 10.66 -18.27
N HIS A 54 -8.96 9.53 -17.77
CA HIS A 54 -9.09 8.32 -18.60
C HIS A 54 -10.06 8.48 -19.78
N ASP A 55 -11.10 9.31 -19.66
CA ASP A 55 -12.04 9.57 -20.74
C ASP A 55 -11.41 10.42 -21.86
N ASP A 56 -10.51 11.35 -21.51
CA ASP A 56 -9.91 12.28 -22.45
C ASP A 56 -8.72 11.68 -23.22
N ILE A 57 -7.83 10.96 -22.50
CA ILE A 57 -6.55 10.48 -23.06
C ILE A 57 -6.44 8.96 -23.12
N GLY A 58 -7.49 8.25 -22.70
CA GLY A 58 -7.52 6.80 -22.61
C GLY A 58 -6.87 6.24 -21.32
N PHE A 59 -7.18 4.98 -21.01
CA PHE A 59 -6.82 4.34 -19.75
C PHE A 59 -5.30 4.31 -19.48
N TRP A 60 -4.50 3.80 -20.42
CA TRP A 60 -3.07 3.61 -20.18
C TRP A 60 -2.27 4.90 -19.96
N PRO A 61 -2.45 5.95 -20.78
CA PRO A 61 -1.84 7.24 -20.51
C PRO A 61 -2.32 7.86 -19.20
N ALA A 62 -3.63 7.77 -18.89
CA ALA A 62 -4.19 8.28 -17.64
C ALA A 62 -3.58 7.57 -16.41
N LEU A 63 -3.40 6.25 -16.48
CA LEU A 63 -2.74 5.48 -15.42
C LEU A 63 -1.29 5.96 -15.20
N LEU A 64 -0.54 6.20 -16.27
CA LEU A 64 0.84 6.71 -16.15
C LEU A 64 0.86 8.11 -15.51
N VAL A 65 -0.11 8.98 -15.86
CA VAL A 65 -0.25 10.28 -15.20
C VAL A 65 -0.67 10.12 -13.75
N GLY A 66 -1.54 9.17 -13.42
CA GLY A 66 -1.92 8.84 -12.05
C GLY A 66 -0.73 8.41 -11.20
N ILE A 67 0.10 7.49 -11.73
CA ILE A 67 1.33 7.03 -11.08
C ILE A 67 2.31 8.19 -10.89
N GLY A 68 2.58 8.96 -11.95
CA GLY A 68 3.48 10.12 -11.90
C GLY A 68 2.96 11.22 -10.97
N GLY A 69 1.66 11.49 -11.00
CA GLY A 69 0.99 12.47 -10.14
C GLY A 69 1.08 12.11 -8.66
N ALA A 70 0.76 10.86 -8.30
CA ALA A 70 0.89 10.39 -6.92
C ALA A 70 2.35 10.39 -6.44
N ALA A 71 3.29 10.00 -7.31
CA ALA A 71 4.72 10.08 -7.01
C ALA A 71 5.17 11.53 -6.78
N LEU A 72 4.69 12.48 -7.59
CA LEU A 72 4.98 13.91 -7.42
C LEU A 72 4.34 14.48 -6.14
N VAL A 73 3.09 14.09 -5.81
CA VAL A 73 2.45 14.49 -4.55
C VAL A 73 3.25 13.96 -3.36
N GLY A 74 3.66 12.69 -3.37
CA GLY A 74 4.52 12.13 -2.33
C GLY A 74 5.85 12.87 -2.21
N ALA A 75 6.54 13.11 -3.33
CA ALA A 75 7.77 13.88 -3.33
C ALA A 75 7.58 15.33 -2.85
N ALA A 76 6.44 15.98 -3.20
CA ALA A 76 6.11 17.32 -2.73
C ALA A 76 5.87 17.36 -1.21
N VAL A 77 5.15 16.37 -0.66
CA VAL A 77 4.96 16.24 0.78
C VAL A 77 6.30 16.11 1.50
N GLU A 78 7.19 15.26 1.01
CA GLU A 78 8.53 15.12 1.57
C GLU A 78 9.30 16.44 1.51
N PHE A 79 9.35 17.05 0.33
CA PHE A 79 10.16 18.24 0.09
C PHE A 79 9.65 19.49 0.84
N LEU A 80 8.32 19.73 0.82
CA LEU A 80 7.72 20.94 1.37
C LEU A 80 7.45 20.83 2.87
N VAL A 81 7.15 19.63 3.36
CA VAL A 81 6.70 19.41 4.74
C VAL A 81 7.72 18.60 5.53
N MET A 82 7.92 17.33 5.21
CA MET A 82 8.68 16.40 6.05
C MET A 82 10.14 16.83 6.21
N ARG A 83 10.75 17.36 5.16
CA ARG A 83 12.12 17.85 5.17
C ARG A 83 12.38 18.94 6.21
N ARG A 84 11.36 19.74 6.53
CA ARG A 84 11.47 20.85 7.53
C ARG A 84 11.50 20.35 8.97
N TYR A 85 10.97 19.16 9.19
CA TYR A 85 10.90 18.54 10.52
C TYR A 85 11.96 17.46 10.75
N ARG A 86 12.96 17.34 9.85
CA ARG A 86 14.08 16.42 10.04
C ARG A 86 14.83 16.75 11.33
N GLY A 87 15.09 15.72 12.12
CA GLY A 87 15.71 15.87 13.45
C GLY A 87 14.70 16.11 14.57
N SER A 88 13.40 16.21 14.26
CA SER A 88 12.34 16.17 15.29
C SER A 88 12.08 14.74 15.72
N ASP A 89 11.44 14.57 16.88
CA ASP A 89 11.02 13.26 17.37
C ASP A 89 10.11 12.54 16.38
N HIS A 90 10.23 11.22 16.26
CA HIS A 90 9.43 10.39 15.36
C HIS A 90 7.93 10.56 15.58
N SER A 91 7.50 10.81 16.83
CA SER A 91 6.10 11.09 17.16
C SER A 91 5.59 12.39 16.53
N VAL A 92 6.42 13.43 16.48
CA VAL A 92 6.08 14.70 15.84
C VAL A 92 5.91 14.50 14.34
N LEU A 93 6.84 13.77 13.72
CA LEU A 93 6.78 13.46 12.30
C LEU A 93 5.53 12.64 11.94
N ALA A 94 5.15 11.67 12.77
CA ALA A 94 3.92 10.90 12.60
C ALA A 94 2.67 11.81 12.65
N ILE A 95 2.59 12.73 13.62
CA ILE A 95 1.50 13.70 13.73
C ILE A 95 1.45 14.62 12.50
N VAL A 96 2.59 15.06 12.00
CA VAL A 96 2.67 15.86 10.76
C VAL A 96 2.10 15.09 9.57
N THR A 97 2.39 13.79 9.44
CA THR A 97 1.81 12.98 8.34
C THR A 97 0.29 12.83 8.47
N ILE A 98 -0.26 12.75 9.69
CA ILE A 98 -1.71 12.78 9.91
C ILE A 98 -2.30 14.12 9.45
N GLY A 99 -1.65 15.23 9.78
CA GLY A 99 -2.08 16.56 9.30
C GLY A 99 -2.07 16.66 7.76
N VAL A 100 -1.04 16.12 7.13
CA VAL A 100 -0.95 16.02 5.65
C VAL A 100 -2.06 15.15 5.09
N ASP A 101 -2.35 14.01 5.72
CA ASP A 101 -3.45 13.12 5.31
C ASP A 101 -4.78 13.85 5.32
N ILE A 102 -5.10 14.54 6.42
CA ILE A 102 -6.35 15.30 6.55
C ILE A 102 -6.47 16.36 5.44
N LEU A 103 -5.40 17.09 5.15
CA LEU A 103 -5.39 18.11 4.10
C LEU A 103 -5.62 17.50 2.72
N LEU A 104 -4.86 16.46 2.37
CA LEU A 104 -4.97 15.79 1.08
C LEU A 104 -6.33 15.09 0.94
N ALA A 105 -6.77 14.33 1.95
CA ALA A 105 -8.05 13.63 1.93
C ALA A 105 -9.22 14.63 1.80
N THR A 106 -9.18 15.75 2.50
CA THR A 106 -10.22 16.79 2.42
C THR A 106 -10.26 17.41 1.04
N GLU A 107 -9.12 17.78 0.47
CA GLU A 107 -9.07 18.39 -0.86
C GLU A 107 -9.50 17.41 -1.95
N LEU A 108 -9.07 16.16 -1.88
CA LEU A 108 -9.47 15.12 -2.83
C LEU A 108 -10.96 14.80 -2.69
N THR A 109 -11.48 14.68 -1.47
CA THR A 109 -12.92 14.47 -1.24
C THR A 109 -13.76 15.64 -1.78
N ARG A 110 -13.28 16.87 -1.62
CA ARG A 110 -13.95 18.05 -2.18
C ARG A 110 -14.01 18.01 -3.71
N ARG A 111 -12.98 17.46 -4.36
CA ARG A 111 -12.91 17.32 -5.83
C ARG A 111 -13.71 16.13 -6.34
N ILE A 112 -13.69 15.01 -5.65
CA ILE A 112 -14.47 13.80 -5.98
C ILE A 112 -15.97 14.09 -5.77
N GLY A 113 -16.33 14.86 -4.74
CA GLY A 113 -17.71 15.17 -4.40
C GLY A 113 -18.44 13.95 -3.83
N THR A 114 -19.68 13.75 -4.29
CA THR A 114 -20.55 12.60 -3.93
C THR A 114 -20.56 11.52 -5.01
N ASP A 115 -19.82 11.72 -6.09
CA ASP A 115 -19.83 10.84 -7.23
C ASP A 115 -18.88 9.65 -7.05
N ILE A 116 -19.19 8.57 -7.71
CA ILE A 116 -18.30 7.42 -7.85
C ILE A 116 -17.58 7.60 -9.18
N LEU A 117 -16.30 7.92 -9.13
CA LEU A 117 -15.50 8.15 -10.34
C LEU A 117 -15.05 6.81 -10.91
N ALA A 118 -15.38 6.54 -12.16
CA ALA A 118 -14.81 5.41 -12.89
C ALA A 118 -13.33 5.67 -13.20
N LEU A 119 -12.48 4.63 -13.14
CA LEU A 119 -11.08 4.73 -13.57
C LEU A 119 -10.86 4.21 -15.00
N GLY A 120 -11.92 3.69 -15.62
CA GLY A 120 -11.80 2.86 -16.80
C GLY A 120 -11.34 1.44 -16.44
N ASP A 121 -11.92 0.45 -17.07
CA ASP A 121 -11.56 -0.95 -16.86
C ASP A 121 -11.27 -1.60 -18.24
N PRO A 122 -9.98 -1.82 -18.57
CA PRO A 122 -9.63 -2.46 -19.84
C PRO A 122 -9.92 -3.96 -19.85
N TRP A 123 -10.20 -4.57 -18.68
CA TRP A 123 -10.50 -6.00 -18.57
C TRP A 123 -12.02 -6.29 -18.60
N GLY A 124 -12.84 -5.33 -18.20
CA GLY A 124 -14.31 -5.48 -18.11
C GLY A 124 -14.72 -6.66 -17.21
N ASP A 125 -15.88 -7.26 -17.52
CA ASP A 125 -16.40 -8.42 -16.82
C ASP A 125 -15.80 -9.76 -17.29
N ALA A 126 -14.67 -9.72 -18.02
CA ALA A 126 -14.05 -10.90 -18.58
C ALA A 126 -13.52 -11.83 -17.47
N VAL A 127 -13.84 -13.11 -17.58
CA VAL A 127 -13.43 -14.14 -16.64
C VAL A 127 -12.59 -15.22 -17.35
N VAL A 128 -11.69 -15.84 -16.60
CA VAL A 128 -10.91 -16.99 -17.05
C VAL A 128 -11.28 -18.17 -16.17
N SER A 129 -11.68 -19.28 -16.82
CA SER A 129 -12.06 -20.51 -16.13
C SER A 129 -10.91 -21.52 -16.20
N PHE A 130 -10.45 -21.97 -15.05
CA PHE A 130 -9.47 -23.03 -14.87
C PHE A 130 -10.20 -24.27 -14.31
N GLY A 131 -10.81 -25.08 -15.17
CA GLY A 131 -11.65 -26.19 -14.76
C GLY A 131 -12.89 -25.69 -13.98
N PRO A 132 -13.09 -26.09 -12.70
CA PRO A 132 -14.22 -25.67 -11.91
C PRO A 132 -14.06 -24.29 -11.25
N VAL A 133 -12.89 -23.66 -11.36
CA VAL A 133 -12.60 -22.37 -10.72
C VAL A 133 -12.66 -21.26 -11.75
N THR A 134 -13.37 -20.17 -11.43
CA THR A 134 -13.51 -19.00 -12.30
C THR A 134 -12.90 -17.78 -11.62
N LEU A 135 -12.06 -17.04 -12.33
CA LEU A 135 -11.39 -15.84 -11.84
C LEU A 135 -11.64 -14.69 -12.81
N ALA A 136 -11.92 -13.49 -12.28
CA ALA A 136 -11.94 -12.27 -13.07
C ALA A 136 -10.55 -11.96 -13.65
N GLN A 137 -10.47 -11.53 -14.90
CA GLN A 137 -9.19 -11.15 -15.53
C GLN A 137 -8.49 -10.03 -14.76
N THR A 138 -9.25 -9.09 -14.19
CA THR A 138 -8.73 -8.02 -13.34
C THR A 138 -7.92 -8.55 -12.15
N ARG A 139 -8.33 -9.66 -11.54
CA ARG A 139 -7.59 -10.27 -10.41
C ARG A 139 -6.26 -10.85 -10.83
N ILE A 140 -6.23 -11.47 -12.01
CA ILE A 140 -4.99 -12.00 -12.61
C ILE A 140 -4.07 -10.83 -12.96
N ALA A 141 -4.60 -9.77 -13.57
CA ALA A 141 -3.87 -8.56 -13.89
C ALA A 141 -3.30 -7.88 -12.63
N ALA A 142 -4.09 -7.78 -11.55
CA ALA A 142 -3.65 -7.24 -10.27
C ALA A 142 -2.47 -8.02 -9.69
N PHE A 143 -2.58 -9.35 -9.65
CA PHE A 143 -1.51 -10.22 -9.18
C PHE A 143 -0.23 -10.07 -10.03
N LEU A 144 -0.35 -10.08 -11.35
CA LEU A 144 0.80 -9.95 -12.27
C LEU A 144 1.44 -8.57 -12.16
N ALA A 145 0.65 -7.50 -12.11
CA ALA A 145 1.13 -6.14 -11.94
C ALA A 145 1.85 -5.97 -10.59
N ALA A 146 1.26 -6.48 -9.50
CA ALA A 146 1.88 -6.46 -8.19
C ALA A 146 3.18 -7.24 -8.18
N ALA A 147 3.21 -8.46 -8.71
CA ALA A 147 4.42 -9.29 -8.79
C ALA A 147 5.52 -8.61 -9.61
N LEU A 148 5.17 -7.98 -10.74
CA LEU A 148 6.10 -7.24 -11.58
C LEU A 148 6.69 -6.03 -10.83
N LEU A 149 5.84 -5.20 -10.23
CA LEU A 149 6.27 -3.98 -9.52
C LEU A 149 7.09 -4.29 -8.27
N ILE A 150 6.68 -5.30 -7.50
CA ILE A 150 7.42 -5.77 -6.35
C ILE A 150 8.80 -6.28 -6.77
N THR A 151 8.86 -7.12 -7.82
CA THR A 151 10.11 -7.63 -8.36
C THR A 151 11.00 -6.50 -8.86
N ALA A 152 10.45 -5.56 -9.63
CA ALA A 152 11.18 -4.39 -10.12
C ALA A 152 11.72 -3.55 -8.94
N PHE A 153 10.91 -3.32 -7.90
CA PHE A 153 11.35 -2.63 -6.69
C PHE A 153 12.48 -3.37 -5.98
N LEU A 154 12.37 -4.68 -5.77
CA LEU A 154 13.39 -5.48 -5.10
C LEU A 154 14.71 -5.49 -5.90
N LEU A 155 14.64 -5.58 -7.23
CA LEU A 155 15.81 -5.47 -8.11
C LEU A 155 16.42 -4.06 -8.02
N ALA A 156 15.62 -3.01 -8.10
CA ALA A 156 16.09 -1.63 -7.94
C ALA A 156 16.71 -1.41 -6.56
N PHE A 157 16.06 -1.89 -5.50
CA PHE A 157 16.54 -1.82 -4.13
C PHE A 157 17.87 -2.57 -3.93
N ARG A 158 18.07 -3.69 -4.62
CA ARG A 158 19.30 -4.49 -4.52
C ARG A 158 20.45 -3.93 -5.36
N HIS A 159 20.18 -3.44 -6.57
CA HIS A 159 21.22 -3.19 -7.58
C HIS A 159 21.47 -1.71 -7.89
N THR A 160 20.63 -0.77 -7.42
CA THR A 160 20.83 0.65 -7.69
C THR A 160 21.60 1.36 -6.57
N SER A 161 22.25 2.48 -6.90
CA SER A 161 22.90 3.35 -5.92
C SER A 161 21.93 3.92 -4.90
N TRP A 162 20.68 4.20 -5.31
CA TRP A 162 19.61 4.61 -4.41
C TRP A 162 19.25 3.51 -3.41
N GLY A 163 19.15 2.26 -3.87
CA GLY A 163 18.88 1.12 -2.99
C GLY A 163 20.02 0.88 -2.00
N VAL A 164 21.29 1.05 -2.41
CA VAL A 164 22.44 0.99 -1.48
C VAL A 164 22.34 2.11 -0.44
N ALA A 165 22.09 3.34 -0.87
CA ALA A 165 21.94 4.49 0.03
C ALA A 165 20.78 4.31 1.03
N MET A 166 19.65 3.73 0.56
CA MET A 166 18.50 3.45 1.40
C MET A 166 18.81 2.36 2.45
N ARG A 167 19.52 1.30 2.08
CA ARG A 167 19.94 0.27 3.07
C ARG A 167 20.89 0.84 4.11
N ALA A 168 21.84 1.67 3.71
CA ALA A 168 22.75 2.32 4.64
C ALA A 168 22.02 3.30 5.57
N ALA A 169 21.05 4.07 5.05
CA ALA A 169 20.22 4.96 5.85
C ALA A 169 19.32 4.19 6.84
N ALA A 170 18.80 3.02 6.43
CA ALA A 170 17.97 2.16 7.28
C ALA A 170 18.77 1.48 8.41
N GLU A 171 20.07 1.30 8.26
CA GLU A 171 20.95 0.74 9.31
C GLU A 171 21.30 1.81 10.36
N ASN A 172 21.72 3.00 9.90
CA ASN A 172 22.02 4.13 10.77
C ASN A 172 22.06 5.42 9.95
N GLN A 173 21.08 6.31 10.15
CA GLN A 173 20.98 7.57 9.41
C GLN A 173 22.15 8.50 9.65
N GLU A 174 22.65 8.60 10.89
CA GLU A 174 23.74 9.49 11.25
C GLU A 174 25.05 9.05 10.58
N THR A 175 25.36 7.75 10.70
CA THR A 175 26.56 7.19 10.05
C THR A 175 26.48 7.30 8.54
N ALA A 176 25.32 7.04 7.94
CA ALA A 176 25.11 7.19 6.50
C ALA A 176 25.34 8.65 6.02
N ALA A 177 24.89 9.63 6.81
CA ALA A 177 25.11 11.05 6.53
C ALA A 177 26.61 11.41 6.60
N LEU A 178 27.33 10.91 7.61
CA LEU A 178 28.79 11.10 7.74
C LEU A 178 29.56 10.49 6.56
N MET A 179 29.07 9.39 5.98
CA MET A 179 29.62 8.78 4.76
C MET A 179 29.22 9.51 3.47
N GLY A 180 28.54 10.66 3.57
CA GLY A 180 28.19 11.52 2.44
C GLY A 180 26.87 11.15 1.74
N ILE A 181 26.07 10.24 2.32
CA ILE A 181 24.74 9.89 1.76
C ILE A 181 23.78 11.06 2.02
N ARG A 182 23.18 11.55 0.95
CA ARG A 182 22.20 12.63 1.03
C ARG A 182 20.83 12.08 1.43
N LEU A 183 20.57 11.95 2.74
CA LEU A 183 19.33 11.42 3.29
C LEU A 183 18.07 12.04 2.66
N GLY A 184 18.12 13.34 2.31
CA GLY A 184 17.04 14.02 1.62
C GLY A 184 16.66 13.45 0.25
N ARG A 185 17.64 12.97 -0.50
CA ARG A 185 17.37 12.33 -1.79
C ARG A 185 16.84 10.91 -1.61
N VAL A 186 17.29 10.23 -0.57
CA VAL A 186 16.82 8.88 -0.22
C VAL A 186 15.35 8.95 0.17
N SER A 187 15.00 9.86 1.08
CA SER A 187 13.63 10.07 1.54
C SER A 187 12.69 10.51 0.41
N LEU A 188 13.10 11.50 -0.40
CA LEU A 188 12.32 11.97 -1.54
C LEU A 188 12.02 10.85 -2.54
N GLY A 189 13.01 10.02 -2.84
CA GLY A 189 12.83 8.83 -3.68
C GLY A 189 11.87 7.82 -3.05
N ALA A 190 11.95 7.59 -1.75
CA ALA A 190 11.07 6.69 -1.01
C ALA A 190 9.61 7.15 -1.08
N TRP A 191 9.34 8.44 -0.85
CA TRP A 191 7.99 9.01 -0.94
C TRP A 191 7.43 8.97 -2.38
N ALA A 192 8.27 9.25 -3.39
CA ALA A 192 7.88 9.14 -4.79
C ALA A 192 7.52 7.70 -5.18
N VAL A 193 8.36 6.74 -4.82
CA VAL A 193 8.11 5.31 -5.09
C VAL A 193 6.85 4.84 -4.37
N ALA A 194 6.67 5.20 -3.09
CA ALA A 194 5.50 4.83 -2.34
C ALA A 194 4.21 5.40 -2.94
N GLY A 195 4.22 6.67 -3.39
CA GLY A 195 3.09 7.28 -4.11
C GLY A 195 2.77 6.55 -5.42
N GLY A 196 3.80 6.19 -6.20
CA GLY A 196 3.61 5.42 -7.45
C GLY A 196 3.02 4.02 -7.20
N LEU A 197 3.50 3.29 -6.19
CA LEU A 197 2.95 1.99 -5.80
C LEU A 197 1.49 2.11 -5.32
N ALA A 198 1.20 3.17 -4.54
CA ALA A 198 -0.14 3.45 -4.06
C ALA A 198 -1.12 3.73 -5.21
N ALA A 199 -0.70 4.45 -6.26
CA ALA A 199 -1.54 4.71 -7.44
C ALA A 199 -1.92 3.43 -8.19
N VAL A 200 -0.98 2.49 -8.35
CA VAL A 200 -1.28 1.19 -8.97
C VAL A 200 -2.21 0.36 -8.08
N ALA A 201 -2.01 0.39 -6.77
CA ALA A 201 -2.91 -0.28 -5.84
C ALA A 201 -4.33 0.31 -5.89
N ALA A 202 -4.46 1.65 -6.02
CA ALA A 202 -5.74 2.34 -6.19
C ALA A 202 -6.53 1.79 -7.39
N LEU A 203 -5.87 1.63 -8.54
CA LEU A 203 -6.50 1.08 -9.72
C LEU A 203 -7.21 -0.25 -9.42
N PHE A 204 -6.50 -1.21 -8.82
CA PHE A 204 -7.05 -2.53 -8.60
C PHE A 204 -8.06 -2.59 -7.45
N LEU A 205 -7.93 -1.74 -6.43
CA LEU A 205 -8.94 -1.61 -5.37
C LEU A 205 -10.25 -1.01 -5.87
N THR A 206 -10.19 -0.15 -6.89
CA THR A 206 -11.36 0.54 -7.45
C THR A 206 -12.01 -0.19 -8.62
N VAL A 207 -11.42 -1.28 -9.11
CA VAL A 207 -12.05 -2.18 -10.07
C VAL A 207 -12.73 -3.35 -9.35
N PHE A 208 -12.17 -3.79 -8.22
CA PHE A 208 -12.72 -4.88 -7.43
C PHE A 208 -12.33 -4.73 -5.94
N PRO A 209 -13.22 -5.00 -4.96
CA PRO A 209 -14.59 -5.53 -5.07
C PRO A 209 -15.66 -4.48 -5.35
N THR A 210 -15.35 -3.21 -5.20
CA THR A 210 -16.28 -2.09 -5.41
C THR A 210 -15.80 -1.24 -6.57
N PRO A 211 -16.50 -1.28 -7.73
CA PRO A 211 -16.08 -0.48 -8.88
C PRO A 211 -16.23 1.01 -8.59
N GLY A 212 -15.17 1.75 -8.91
CA GLY A 212 -15.08 3.18 -8.83
C GLY A 212 -14.33 3.75 -7.63
N LEU A 213 -13.82 4.96 -7.82
CA LEU A 213 -13.12 5.72 -6.79
C LEU A 213 -14.14 6.57 -6.02
N GLU A 214 -14.18 6.37 -4.74
CA GLU A 214 -14.97 7.15 -3.82
C GLU A 214 -14.18 7.50 -2.55
N ARG A 215 -14.75 8.32 -1.70
CA ARG A 215 -14.12 8.70 -0.42
C ARG A 215 -13.74 7.48 0.42
N SER A 216 -14.55 6.44 0.41
CA SER A 216 -14.34 5.23 1.21
C SER A 216 -13.13 4.39 0.75
N THR A 217 -12.63 4.60 -0.48
CA THR A 217 -11.46 3.89 -1.01
C THR A 217 -10.21 4.08 -0.14
N SER A 218 -10.07 5.23 0.54
CA SER A 218 -9.00 5.46 1.50
C SER A 218 -9.03 4.51 2.70
N PHE A 219 -10.23 4.12 3.16
CA PHE A 219 -10.38 3.15 4.26
C PHE A 219 -9.94 1.74 3.83
N ALA A 220 -10.20 1.36 2.57
CA ALA A 220 -9.70 0.10 2.03
C ALA A 220 -8.17 0.06 2.01
N ALA A 221 -7.52 1.18 1.67
CA ALA A 221 -6.06 1.30 1.76
C ALA A 221 -5.52 1.14 3.19
N MET A 222 -6.27 1.63 4.19
CA MET A 222 -5.88 1.47 5.60
C MET A 222 -5.87 0.02 6.08
N LYS A 223 -6.61 -0.90 5.43
CA LYS A 223 -6.54 -2.33 5.73
C LYS A 223 -5.18 -2.96 5.38
N ALA A 224 -4.39 -2.34 4.52
CA ALA A 224 -3.02 -2.76 4.26
C ALA A 224 -2.01 -2.33 5.34
N PHE A 225 -2.37 -1.40 6.23
CA PHE A 225 -1.52 -1.01 7.35
C PHE A 225 -1.26 -2.17 8.33
N PRO A 226 -2.28 -2.95 8.76
CA PRO A 226 -2.06 -4.21 9.45
C PRO A 226 -1.05 -5.14 8.75
N ALA A 227 -1.07 -5.21 7.42
CA ALA A 227 -0.13 -6.04 6.67
C ALA A 227 1.32 -5.59 6.82
N ALA A 228 1.57 -4.27 6.79
CA ALA A 228 2.91 -3.70 6.98
C ALA A 228 3.43 -3.97 8.41
N ILE A 229 2.57 -3.78 9.42
CA ILE A 229 2.92 -4.02 10.82
C ILE A 229 3.15 -5.51 11.09
N LEU A 230 2.22 -6.36 10.64
CA LEU A 230 2.30 -7.81 10.78
C LEU A 230 3.58 -8.36 10.14
N GLY A 231 3.92 -7.84 8.96
CA GLY A 231 5.15 -8.20 8.27
C GLY A 231 6.42 -7.74 8.99
N GLY A 232 6.36 -6.59 9.65
CA GLY A 232 7.46 -5.83 10.22
C GLY A 232 7.78 -4.62 9.35
N LEU A 233 7.65 -3.41 9.93
CA LEU A 233 7.79 -2.13 9.21
C LEU A 233 9.18 -1.91 8.59
N ASP A 234 10.18 -2.61 9.09
CA ASP A 234 11.57 -2.58 8.60
C ASP A 234 11.88 -3.67 7.57
N SER A 235 10.91 -4.55 7.24
CA SER A 235 11.12 -5.70 6.36
C SER A 235 10.31 -5.62 5.06
N THR A 236 10.99 -5.45 3.92
CA THR A 236 10.35 -5.52 2.61
C THR A 236 9.75 -6.90 2.30
N THR A 237 10.42 -7.98 2.71
CA THR A 237 9.89 -9.34 2.60
C THR A 237 8.68 -9.53 3.51
N GLY A 238 8.74 -8.92 4.71
CA GLY A 238 7.63 -8.91 5.65
C GLY A 238 6.38 -8.26 5.07
N ALA A 239 6.51 -7.13 4.39
CA ALA A 239 5.39 -6.45 3.73
C ALA A 239 4.68 -7.36 2.72
N LEU A 240 5.43 -8.18 1.96
CA LEU A 240 4.87 -9.11 0.99
C LEU A 240 4.09 -10.23 1.66
N VAL A 241 4.70 -10.88 2.65
CA VAL A 241 4.05 -11.98 3.38
C VAL A 241 2.87 -11.45 4.19
N GLY A 242 3.01 -10.30 4.84
CA GLY A 242 1.93 -9.63 5.57
C GLY A 242 0.75 -9.28 4.67
N GLY A 243 1.03 -8.71 3.48
CA GLY A 243 -0.01 -8.42 2.49
C GLY A 243 -0.78 -9.66 2.06
N LEU A 244 -0.08 -10.74 1.71
CA LEU A 244 -0.71 -12.01 1.33
C LEU A 244 -1.54 -12.61 2.47
N LEU A 245 -1.01 -12.63 3.68
CA LEU A 245 -1.73 -13.15 4.85
C LEU A 245 -3.01 -12.36 5.13
N VAL A 246 -2.94 -11.03 5.11
CA VAL A 246 -4.09 -10.16 5.34
C VAL A 246 -5.14 -10.36 4.24
N GLY A 247 -4.75 -10.34 2.96
CA GLY A 247 -5.69 -10.51 1.86
C GLY A 247 -6.35 -11.89 1.83
N ILE A 248 -5.62 -12.96 2.12
CA ILE A 248 -6.18 -14.32 2.23
C ILE A 248 -7.16 -14.38 3.40
N THR A 249 -6.77 -13.84 4.57
CA THR A 249 -7.63 -13.85 5.77
C THR A 249 -8.92 -13.08 5.53
N GLU A 250 -8.85 -11.89 4.93
CA GLU A 250 -10.02 -11.07 4.61
C GLU A 250 -10.95 -11.79 3.61
N SER A 251 -10.37 -12.36 2.55
CA SER A 251 -11.14 -13.10 1.53
C SER A 251 -11.86 -14.31 2.12
N LEU A 252 -11.19 -15.09 2.95
CA LEU A 252 -11.79 -16.24 3.63
C LEU A 252 -12.86 -15.79 4.63
N ALA A 253 -12.58 -14.79 5.47
CA ALA A 253 -13.52 -14.29 6.45
C ALA A 253 -14.79 -13.71 5.79
N THR A 254 -14.63 -13.01 4.67
CA THR A 254 -15.76 -12.49 3.88
C THR A 254 -16.54 -13.62 3.21
N GLY A 255 -15.84 -14.59 2.63
CA GLY A 255 -16.48 -15.71 1.92
C GLY A 255 -17.26 -16.65 2.83
N TYR A 256 -16.81 -16.85 4.07
CA TYR A 256 -17.49 -17.67 5.08
C TYR A 256 -18.32 -16.83 6.07
N GLN A 257 -18.59 -15.57 5.77
CA GLN A 257 -19.37 -14.70 6.66
C GLN A 257 -20.77 -15.28 7.00
N GLY A 258 -21.38 -16.04 6.08
CA GLY A 258 -22.64 -16.73 6.30
C GLY A 258 -22.57 -17.76 7.44
N ASP A 259 -21.45 -18.48 7.55
CA ASP A 259 -21.22 -19.50 8.58
C ASP A 259 -20.74 -18.86 9.90
N LEU A 260 -20.21 -17.63 9.84
CA LEU A 260 -19.65 -16.88 10.94
C LEU A 260 -20.63 -15.83 11.51
N THR A 261 -21.93 -15.98 11.29
CA THR A 261 -22.97 -15.04 11.73
C THR A 261 -22.97 -14.75 13.22
N PHE A 262 -22.49 -15.69 14.05
CA PHE A 262 -22.34 -15.55 15.51
C PHE A 262 -21.29 -14.48 15.89
N LEU A 263 -20.35 -14.13 14.99
CA LEU A 263 -19.35 -13.06 15.17
C LEU A 263 -19.86 -11.68 14.69
N GLY A 264 -21.08 -11.62 14.15
CA GLY A 264 -21.67 -10.40 13.62
C GLY A 264 -21.36 -10.16 12.14
N ARG A 265 -21.92 -9.07 11.60
CA ARG A 265 -21.67 -8.66 10.21
C ARG A 265 -20.33 -7.89 10.12
N GLY A 266 -19.63 -8.02 8.98
CA GLY A 266 -18.40 -7.29 8.71
C GLY A 266 -17.14 -7.93 9.30
N ILE A 267 -17.18 -9.24 9.61
CA ILE A 267 -16.01 -9.97 10.11
C ILE A 267 -14.83 -9.90 9.12
N GLY A 268 -15.09 -9.82 7.81
CA GLY A 268 -14.06 -9.63 6.79
C GLY A 268 -13.24 -8.37 7.01
N ASP A 269 -13.87 -7.27 7.41
CA ASP A 269 -13.20 -6.00 7.67
C ASP A 269 -12.38 -6.02 8.97
N LEU A 270 -12.79 -6.83 9.95
CA LEU A 270 -12.10 -6.98 11.23
C LEU A 270 -10.94 -7.98 11.17
N ALA A 271 -11.05 -8.99 10.31
CA ALA A 271 -10.09 -10.10 10.24
C ALA A 271 -8.62 -9.65 10.06
N PRO A 272 -8.27 -8.67 9.21
CA PRO A 272 -6.91 -8.14 9.10
C PRO A 272 -6.34 -7.66 10.42
N TYR A 273 -7.14 -6.93 11.19
CA TYR A 273 -6.71 -6.35 12.48
C TYR A 273 -6.60 -7.42 13.58
N LEU A 274 -7.50 -8.41 13.58
CA LEU A 274 -7.44 -9.53 14.52
C LEU A 274 -6.17 -10.36 14.31
N VAL A 275 -5.82 -10.66 13.05
CA VAL A 275 -4.59 -11.38 12.72
C VAL A 275 -3.36 -10.55 13.09
N MET A 276 -3.37 -9.25 12.82
CA MET A 276 -2.29 -8.36 13.23
C MET A 276 -2.07 -8.42 14.74
N VAL A 277 -3.13 -8.23 15.53
CA VAL A 277 -3.03 -8.27 17.00
C VAL A 277 -2.54 -9.64 17.49
N ALA A 278 -3.07 -10.73 16.95
CA ALA A 278 -2.66 -12.08 17.32
C ALA A 278 -1.16 -12.31 17.05
N VAL A 279 -0.65 -11.85 15.91
CA VAL A 279 0.78 -11.95 15.59
C VAL A 279 1.62 -11.07 16.50
N LEU A 280 1.23 -9.83 16.77
CA LEU A 280 1.97 -8.91 17.63
C LEU A 280 2.03 -9.38 19.08
N LEU A 281 1.02 -10.06 19.58
CA LEU A 281 1.05 -10.68 20.92
C LEU A 281 2.14 -11.77 21.04
N ILE A 282 2.43 -12.47 19.92
CA ILE A 282 3.45 -13.54 19.90
C ILE A 282 4.82 -12.97 19.47
N ARG A 283 4.83 -12.03 18.51
CA ARG A 283 6.00 -11.38 17.93
C ARG A 283 5.79 -9.87 17.82
N PRO A 284 6.15 -9.09 18.85
CA PRO A 284 5.93 -7.64 18.85
C PRO A 284 6.62 -6.86 17.72
N ALA A 285 7.72 -7.39 17.17
CA ALA A 285 8.42 -6.80 16.04
C ALA A 285 7.79 -7.18 14.67
N GLY A 286 6.70 -7.96 14.64
CA GLY A 286 6.16 -8.55 13.42
C GLY A 286 6.89 -9.85 13.04
N LEU A 287 6.43 -10.47 11.93
CA LEU A 287 6.94 -11.78 11.49
C LEU A 287 8.41 -11.73 11.07
N PHE A 288 8.83 -10.66 10.41
CA PHE A 288 10.16 -10.48 9.83
C PHE A 288 10.87 -9.21 10.32
N GLY A 289 10.28 -8.50 11.29
CA GLY A 289 10.88 -7.32 11.88
C GLY A 289 12.11 -7.64 12.71
N THR A 290 13.06 -6.72 12.74
CA THR A 290 14.26 -6.82 13.57
C THR A 290 13.92 -6.51 15.02
N LYS A 291 14.39 -7.34 15.95
CA LYS A 291 14.31 -7.01 17.38
C LYS A 291 15.32 -5.91 17.66
N GLU A 292 14.86 -4.74 18.09
CA GLU A 292 15.76 -3.78 18.74
C GLU A 292 16.40 -4.47 19.94
N LEU A 293 17.69 -4.72 19.85
CA LEU A 293 18.48 -5.06 21.03
C LEU A 293 18.54 -3.79 21.87
N ALA A 294 17.73 -3.72 22.92
CA ALA A 294 17.86 -2.68 23.92
C ALA A 294 19.34 -2.71 24.39
N ARG A 295 20.12 -1.74 23.92
CA ARG A 295 21.44 -1.50 24.50
C ARG A 295 21.18 -0.93 25.90
N VAL A 296 21.40 -1.76 26.90
CA VAL A 296 21.46 -1.38 28.32
C VAL A 296 22.72 -0.56 28.52
#